data_178b938fcc4622499f3672b1f1a78036
#
_entry.id   178b938fcc4622499f3672b1f1a78036
#
_cell.length_a   1.000
_cell.length_b   1.000
_cell.length_c   1.000
_cell.angle_alpha   90.00
_cell.angle_beta   90.00
_cell.angle_gamma   90.00
#
_symmetry.space_group_name_H-M   'P 1'
#
loop_
_entity.id
_entity.type
_entity.pdbx_description
1 polymer ?
#
loop_
_entity_poly.entity_id
_entity_poly.type
_entity_poly.pdbx_seq_one_letter_code
_entity_poly.pdbx_strand_id
1 'polypeptide(L)'
;MEQLKNESSRQYEYMEEMKKWVQKKSEELGRKLTCHVTTFGCQMNEKDSEKLLGILETIGYEEVETEDADFLIFNTCTVRENANTKLYGHLGQVKKMKERNPQMMIGLCGCMMQEEHVIEKIRTSYKFVDIIFGTHNIFKLAELLKARVDSKGMIVDIWKNTDQIVEDLPSCLLYTSPSPRDCS
;
A
#
# COMPACT_ATOMS: atom_id res chain seq x y z
N MET A 1 21.30 -15.82 1.79
CA MET A 1 21.34 -15.35 0.38
C MET A 1 20.35 -16.08 -0.53
N GLU A 2 20.24 -17.38 -0.47
CA GLU A 2 19.33 -18.18 -1.32
C GLU A 2 17.84 -17.92 -1.00
N GLN A 3 17.49 -17.76 0.27
CA GLN A 3 16.12 -17.41 0.71
C GLN A 3 15.68 -16.01 0.27
N LEU A 4 16.59 -15.03 0.25
CA LEU A 4 16.30 -13.65 -0.21
C LEU A 4 16.08 -13.59 -1.72
N LYS A 5 16.86 -14.32 -2.50
CA LYS A 5 16.66 -14.45 -3.95
C LYS A 5 15.33 -15.12 -4.29
N ASN A 6 14.91 -16.09 -3.47
CA ASN A 6 13.64 -16.79 -3.63
C ASN A 6 12.45 -15.86 -3.33
N GLU A 7 12.54 -15.04 -2.27
CA GLU A 7 11.51 -14.06 -1.91
C GLU A 7 11.36 -12.96 -2.96
N SER A 8 12.46 -12.41 -3.45
CA SER A 8 12.44 -11.41 -4.52
C SER A 8 11.78 -11.95 -5.78
N SER A 9 12.15 -13.15 -6.22
CA SER A 9 11.55 -13.80 -7.40
C SER A 9 10.06 -14.02 -7.22
N ARG A 10 9.64 -14.43 -6.03
CA ARG A 10 8.23 -14.62 -5.67
C ARG A 10 7.43 -13.32 -5.74
N GLN A 11 8.00 -12.21 -5.25
CA GLN A 11 7.34 -10.91 -5.34
C GLN A 11 7.19 -10.43 -6.78
N TYR A 12 8.16 -10.70 -7.66
CA TYR A 12 8.01 -10.43 -9.09
C TYR A 12 6.87 -11.22 -9.73
N GLU A 13 6.71 -12.50 -9.37
CA GLU A 13 5.57 -13.31 -9.85
C GLU A 13 4.23 -12.69 -9.45
N TYR A 14 4.08 -12.26 -8.18
CA TYR A 14 2.89 -11.57 -7.72
C TYR A 14 2.67 -10.24 -8.45
N MET A 15 3.73 -9.48 -8.72
CA MET A 15 3.62 -8.23 -9.49
C MET A 15 3.12 -8.50 -10.91
N GLU A 16 3.61 -9.55 -11.59
CA GLU A 16 3.13 -9.93 -12.91
C GLU A 16 1.67 -10.42 -12.91
N GLU A 17 1.26 -11.18 -11.92
CA GLU A 17 -0.13 -11.59 -11.76
C GLU A 17 -1.05 -10.39 -11.51
N MET A 18 -0.64 -9.49 -10.63
CA MET A 18 -1.40 -8.27 -10.34
C MET A 18 -1.47 -7.34 -11.54
N LYS A 19 -0.40 -7.23 -12.32
CA LYS A 19 -0.38 -6.44 -13.56
C LYS A 19 -1.44 -6.94 -14.55
N LYS A 20 -1.56 -8.24 -14.73
CA LYS A 20 -2.61 -8.83 -15.57
C LYS A 20 -4.02 -8.53 -15.03
N TRP A 21 -4.19 -8.62 -13.71
CA TRP A 21 -5.47 -8.30 -13.07
C TRP A 21 -5.83 -6.83 -13.22
N VAL A 22 -4.88 -5.90 -12.98
CA VAL A 22 -5.08 -4.45 -13.13
C VAL A 22 -5.43 -4.10 -14.58
N GLN A 23 -4.71 -4.71 -15.55
CA GLN A 23 -4.99 -4.52 -16.96
C GLN A 23 -6.43 -4.95 -17.31
N LYS A 24 -6.82 -6.15 -16.90
CA LYS A 24 -8.17 -6.66 -17.13
C LYS A 24 -9.24 -5.74 -16.53
N LYS A 25 -9.03 -5.26 -15.30
CA LYS A 25 -9.95 -4.34 -14.64
C LYS A 25 -10.02 -2.98 -15.35
N SER A 26 -8.89 -2.47 -15.82
CA SER A 26 -8.82 -1.24 -16.60
C SER A 26 -9.59 -1.35 -17.91
N GLU A 27 -9.50 -2.48 -18.58
CA GLU A 27 -10.27 -2.78 -19.81
C GLU A 27 -11.76 -2.86 -19.52
N GLU A 28 -12.17 -3.54 -18.45
CA GLU A 28 -13.58 -3.63 -18.00
C GLU A 28 -14.18 -2.25 -17.69
N LEU A 29 -13.40 -1.35 -17.10
CA LEU A 29 -13.84 0.01 -16.74
C LEU A 29 -13.67 1.03 -17.87
N GLY A 30 -12.94 0.70 -18.93
CA GLY A 30 -12.61 1.62 -20.02
C GLY A 30 -11.67 2.76 -19.60
N ARG A 31 -10.95 2.64 -18.49
CA ARG A 31 -9.97 3.60 -17.98
C ARG A 31 -8.91 2.90 -17.12
N LYS A 32 -7.75 3.55 -16.94
CA LYS A 32 -6.74 3.05 -16.00
C LYS A 32 -7.27 3.07 -14.56
N LEU A 33 -6.83 2.10 -13.77
CA LEU A 33 -7.01 2.14 -12.32
C LEU A 33 -6.07 3.18 -11.72
N THR A 34 -6.57 3.93 -10.76
CA THR A 34 -5.83 5.02 -10.11
C THR A 34 -5.40 4.66 -8.70
N CYS A 35 -4.29 5.23 -8.24
CA CYS A 35 -3.83 5.08 -6.87
C CYS A 35 -3.39 6.41 -6.26
N HIS A 36 -3.44 6.48 -4.93
CA HIS A 36 -2.94 7.60 -4.16
C HIS A 36 -2.35 7.12 -2.83
N VAL A 37 -1.26 7.72 -2.40
CA VAL A 37 -0.65 7.45 -1.09
C VAL A 37 -0.61 8.74 -0.29
N THR A 38 -1.35 8.76 0.82
CA THR A 38 -1.32 9.86 1.78
C THR A 38 -0.34 9.53 2.90
N THR A 39 0.64 10.41 3.12
CA THR A 39 1.68 10.22 4.13
C THR A 39 1.43 11.07 5.37
N PHE A 40 1.30 10.42 6.52
CA PHE A 40 1.24 11.06 7.83
C PHE A 40 2.50 10.72 8.62
N GLY A 41 3.61 11.42 8.38
CA GLY A 41 4.84 11.04 9.05
C GLY A 41 6.03 11.93 8.76
N CYS A 42 7.20 11.34 8.90
CA CYS A 42 8.51 11.96 8.67
C CYS A 42 9.07 11.60 7.29
N GLN A 43 10.29 12.05 7.00
CA GLN A 43 10.98 11.75 5.73
C GLN A 43 11.14 10.26 5.43
N MET A 44 11.24 9.39 6.47
CA MET A 44 11.26 7.95 6.25
C MET A 44 9.95 7.43 5.68
N ASN A 45 8.82 7.94 6.16
CA ASN A 45 7.51 7.59 5.61
C ASN A 45 7.34 8.07 4.17
N GLU A 46 7.94 9.22 3.81
CA GLU A 46 7.93 9.71 2.42
C GLU A 46 8.65 8.75 1.47
N LYS A 47 9.85 8.28 1.86
CA LYS A 47 10.58 7.26 1.09
C LYS A 47 9.83 5.94 0.96
N ASP A 48 9.15 5.54 2.01
CA ASP A 48 8.33 4.33 1.98
C ASP A 48 7.10 4.52 1.07
N SER A 49 6.52 5.71 1.07
CA SER A 49 5.43 6.06 0.15
C SER A 49 5.88 6.06 -1.32
N GLU A 50 7.10 6.52 -1.61
CA GLU A 50 7.70 6.43 -2.95
C GLU A 50 7.87 4.98 -3.41
N LYS A 51 8.28 4.08 -2.51
CA LYS A 51 8.37 2.63 -2.82
C LYS A 51 7.00 2.03 -3.12
N LEU A 52 6.00 2.38 -2.30
CA LEU A 52 4.61 1.93 -2.52
C LEU A 52 4.09 2.37 -3.89
N LEU A 53 4.29 3.64 -4.24
CA LEU A 53 3.91 4.17 -5.55
C LEU A 53 4.65 3.47 -6.68
N GLY A 54 5.96 3.24 -6.54
CA GLY A 54 6.75 2.52 -7.53
C GLY A 54 6.23 1.09 -7.79
N ILE A 55 5.83 0.37 -6.76
CA ILE A 55 5.20 -0.96 -6.91
C ILE A 55 3.85 -0.84 -7.62
N LEU A 56 3.00 0.12 -7.22
CA LEU A 56 1.68 0.32 -7.81
C LEU A 56 1.76 0.72 -9.29
N GLU A 57 2.65 1.62 -9.65
CA GLU A 57 2.90 2.00 -11.05
C GLU A 57 3.39 0.80 -11.88
N THR A 58 4.28 -0.02 -11.31
CA THR A 58 4.80 -1.23 -11.98
C THR A 58 3.69 -2.23 -12.30
N ILE A 59 2.71 -2.38 -11.42
CA ILE A 59 1.56 -3.26 -11.67
C ILE A 59 0.44 -2.61 -12.49
N GLY A 60 0.59 -1.34 -12.87
CA GLY A 60 -0.28 -0.68 -13.85
C GLY A 60 -1.27 0.35 -13.31
N TYR A 61 -1.18 0.71 -12.03
CA TYR A 61 -1.94 1.85 -11.50
C TYR A 61 -1.34 3.18 -11.99
N GLU A 62 -2.18 4.19 -12.08
CA GLU A 62 -1.79 5.57 -12.36
C GLU A 62 -1.94 6.41 -11.08
N GLU A 63 -0.87 7.10 -10.68
CA GLU A 63 -0.90 8.00 -9.52
C GLU A 63 -1.79 9.20 -9.79
N VAL A 64 -2.64 9.55 -8.82
CA VAL A 64 -3.48 10.76 -8.82
C VAL A 64 -3.23 11.57 -7.54
N GLU A 65 -3.49 12.87 -7.61
CA GLU A 65 -3.24 13.78 -6.48
C GLU A 65 -4.37 13.78 -5.43
N THR A 66 -5.44 13.07 -5.69
CA THR A 66 -6.63 13.06 -4.82
C THR A 66 -6.84 11.71 -4.15
N GLU A 67 -7.45 11.73 -2.96
CA GLU A 67 -7.84 10.51 -2.24
C GLU A 67 -8.99 9.74 -2.92
N ASP A 68 -9.64 10.33 -3.92
CA ASP A 68 -10.67 9.65 -4.72
C ASP A 68 -10.00 8.80 -5.82
N ALA A 69 -9.36 7.73 -5.40
CA ALA A 69 -8.62 6.78 -6.21
C ALA A 69 -9.18 5.37 -6.05
N ASP A 70 -8.89 4.49 -7.01
CA ASP A 70 -9.30 3.08 -6.93
C ASP A 70 -8.55 2.32 -5.84
N PHE A 71 -7.32 2.74 -5.54
CA PHE A 71 -6.56 2.24 -4.40
C PHE A 71 -5.91 3.39 -3.62
N LEU A 72 -6.34 3.56 -2.38
CA LEU A 72 -5.85 4.58 -1.46
C LEU A 72 -5.04 3.93 -0.33
N ILE A 73 -3.81 4.39 -0.12
CA ILE A 73 -2.97 3.94 1.00
C ILE A 73 -2.70 5.11 1.94
N PHE A 74 -2.86 4.88 3.24
CA PHE A 74 -2.39 5.76 4.30
C PHE A 74 -1.12 5.19 4.92
N ASN A 75 -0.01 5.91 4.76
CA ASN A 75 1.26 5.59 5.40
C ASN A 75 1.43 6.44 6.66
N THR A 76 1.48 5.80 7.82
CA THR A 76 1.32 6.44 9.12
C THR A 76 2.55 6.27 10.01
N CYS A 77 2.76 7.24 10.91
CA CYS A 77 3.87 7.26 11.86
C CYS A 77 3.34 7.30 13.31
N THR A 78 4.05 6.63 14.23
CA THR A 78 3.75 6.65 15.66
C THR A 78 4.33 7.86 16.40
N VAL A 79 5.36 8.50 15.83
CA VAL A 79 6.20 9.48 16.54
C VAL A 79 5.54 10.86 16.62
N ARG A 80 4.56 11.17 15.77
CA ARG A 80 3.88 12.47 15.78
C ARG A 80 2.60 12.41 16.61
N GLU A 81 2.53 13.28 17.62
CA GLU A 81 1.27 13.57 18.32
C GLU A 81 0.19 13.94 17.31
N ASN A 82 -0.99 13.41 17.48
CA ASN A 82 -2.15 13.60 16.59
C ASN A 82 -2.14 12.84 15.24
N ALA A 83 -1.13 12.02 14.92
CA ALA A 83 -1.19 11.17 13.72
C ALA A 83 -2.41 10.23 13.76
N ASN A 84 -2.72 9.66 14.93
CA ASN A 84 -3.90 8.83 15.15
C ASN A 84 -5.21 9.58 14.88
N THR A 85 -5.34 10.79 15.41
CA THR A 85 -6.55 11.62 15.23
C THR A 85 -6.75 11.99 13.77
N LYS A 86 -5.67 12.34 13.07
CA LYS A 86 -5.72 12.65 11.63
C LYS A 86 -6.13 11.41 10.83
N LEU A 87 -5.53 10.26 11.09
CA LEU A 87 -5.89 9.02 10.41
C LEU A 87 -7.37 8.68 10.60
N TYR A 88 -7.86 8.69 11.83
CA TYR A 88 -9.26 8.34 12.10
C TYR A 88 -10.24 9.35 11.47
N GLY A 89 -9.88 10.63 11.43
CA GLY A 89 -10.65 11.66 10.73
C GLY A 89 -10.75 11.39 9.23
N HIS A 90 -9.62 11.07 8.59
CA HIS A 90 -9.59 10.69 7.18
C HIS A 90 -10.36 9.40 6.90
N LEU A 91 -10.23 8.38 7.75
CA LEU A 91 -10.98 7.13 7.61
C LEU A 91 -12.50 7.35 7.63
N GLY A 92 -12.98 8.31 8.44
CA GLY A 92 -14.38 8.69 8.44
C GLY A 92 -14.86 9.29 7.11
N GLN A 93 -14.02 10.07 6.44
CA GLN A 93 -14.30 10.64 5.11
C GLN A 93 -14.23 9.57 4.02
N VAL A 94 -13.19 8.76 4.06
CA VAL A 94 -12.95 7.69 3.07
C VAL A 94 -14.03 6.61 3.12
N LYS A 95 -14.63 6.37 4.28
CA LYS A 95 -15.79 5.49 4.40
C LYS A 95 -16.91 5.91 3.45
N LYS A 96 -17.22 7.20 3.39
CA LYS A 96 -18.25 7.74 2.48
C LYS A 96 -17.86 7.59 1.00
N MET A 97 -16.56 7.72 0.70
CA MET A 97 -16.05 7.48 -0.66
C MET A 97 -16.21 6.01 -1.06
N LYS A 98 -15.87 5.11 -0.15
CA LYS A 98 -16.03 3.66 -0.39
C LYS A 98 -17.49 3.22 -0.50
N GLU A 99 -18.41 3.87 0.20
CA GLU A 99 -19.83 3.66 0.04
C GLU A 99 -20.34 4.04 -1.36
N ARG A 100 -19.74 5.07 -1.98
CA ARG A 100 -20.02 5.49 -3.36
C ARG A 100 -19.34 4.59 -4.39
N ASN A 101 -18.13 4.15 -4.09
CA ASN A 101 -17.33 3.25 -4.92
C ASN A 101 -16.92 2.00 -4.12
N PRO A 102 -17.78 0.97 -4.03
CA PRO A 102 -17.48 -0.23 -3.23
C PRO A 102 -16.26 -1.02 -3.71
N GLN A 103 -15.82 -0.80 -4.94
CA GLN A 103 -14.63 -1.45 -5.52
C GLN A 103 -13.32 -0.76 -5.12
N MET A 104 -13.39 0.45 -4.56
CA MET A 104 -12.24 1.14 -4.01
C MET A 104 -11.57 0.29 -2.94
N MET A 105 -10.25 0.18 -3.00
CA MET A 105 -9.45 -0.50 -1.97
C MET A 105 -8.76 0.51 -1.07
N ILE A 106 -8.66 0.18 0.22
CA ILE A 106 -8.05 1.02 1.24
C ILE A 106 -6.98 0.22 1.97
N GLY A 107 -5.74 0.70 1.91
CA GLY A 107 -4.59 0.14 2.62
C GLY A 107 -4.12 1.05 3.75
N LEU A 108 -3.70 0.47 4.86
CA LEU A 108 -3.04 1.15 5.96
C LEU A 108 -1.67 0.55 6.18
N CYS A 109 -0.65 1.39 6.23
CA CYS A 109 0.71 0.94 6.52
C CYS A 109 1.47 1.92 7.40
N GLY A 110 2.69 1.55 7.74
CA GLY A 110 3.58 2.37 8.52
C GLY A 110 3.78 1.86 9.95
N CYS A 111 4.57 2.59 10.74
CA CYS A 111 4.96 2.19 12.09
C CYS A 111 3.76 2.03 13.03
N MET A 112 2.72 2.85 12.84
CA MET A 112 1.51 2.79 13.65
C MET A 112 0.79 1.43 13.53
N MET A 113 0.93 0.75 12.39
CA MET A 113 0.32 -0.56 12.16
C MET A 113 1.08 -1.70 12.88
N GLN A 114 2.10 -1.41 13.67
CA GLN A 114 2.77 -2.36 14.55
C GLN A 114 2.16 -2.36 15.96
N GLU A 115 1.34 -1.38 16.29
CA GLU A 115 0.67 -1.28 17.58
C GLU A 115 -0.61 -2.13 17.61
N GLU A 116 -0.62 -3.13 18.46
CA GLU A 116 -1.70 -4.13 18.53
C GLU A 116 -3.08 -3.50 18.83
N HIS A 117 -3.13 -2.50 19.70
CA HIS A 117 -4.37 -1.79 20.04
C HIS A 117 -4.93 -0.97 18.85
N VAL A 118 -4.05 -0.45 17.98
CA VAL A 118 -4.47 0.28 16.77
C VAL A 118 -5.09 -0.68 15.77
N ILE A 119 -4.43 -1.82 15.55
CA ILE A 119 -4.93 -2.86 14.65
C ILE A 119 -6.30 -3.35 15.10
N GLU A 120 -6.44 -3.66 16.38
CA GLU A 120 -7.70 -4.15 16.94
C GLU A 120 -8.83 -3.12 16.77
N LYS A 121 -8.53 -1.84 17.01
CA LYS A 121 -9.48 -0.75 16.79
C LYS A 121 -9.89 -0.67 15.31
N ILE A 122 -8.95 -0.81 14.39
CA ILE A 122 -9.25 -0.79 12.95
C ILE A 122 -10.10 -2.00 12.56
N ARG A 123 -9.74 -3.18 13.00
CA ARG A 123 -10.48 -4.43 12.72
C ARG A 123 -11.92 -4.41 13.22
N THR A 124 -12.16 -3.77 14.36
CA THR A 124 -13.49 -3.69 14.97
C THR A 124 -14.34 -2.54 14.46
N SER A 125 -13.73 -1.35 14.29
CA SER A 125 -14.45 -0.10 13.99
C SER A 125 -14.39 0.32 12.53
N TYR A 126 -13.37 -0.14 11.77
CA TYR A 126 -13.12 0.27 10.39
C TYR A 126 -13.06 -0.93 9.44
N LYS A 127 -14.07 -1.77 9.47
CA LYS A 127 -14.16 -3.02 8.68
C LYS A 127 -14.11 -2.83 7.16
N PHE A 128 -14.23 -1.59 6.69
CA PHE A 128 -14.12 -1.22 5.28
C PHE A 128 -12.68 -1.11 4.79
N VAL A 129 -11.69 -1.14 5.69
CA VAL A 129 -10.27 -1.21 5.33
C VAL A 129 -9.96 -2.59 4.77
N ASP A 130 -9.22 -2.63 3.68
CA ASP A 130 -8.95 -3.87 2.92
C ASP A 130 -7.63 -4.53 3.31
N ILE A 131 -6.57 -3.74 3.53
CA ILE A 131 -5.23 -4.24 3.79
C ILE A 131 -4.57 -3.45 4.93
N ILE A 132 -3.95 -4.14 5.87
CA ILE A 132 -3.12 -3.57 6.94
C ILE A 132 -1.76 -4.25 6.91
N PHE A 133 -0.68 -3.48 6.82
CA PHE A 133 0.67 -4.04 6.80
C PHE A 133 1.69 -3.11 7.47
N GLY A 134 2.76 -3.70 7.97
CA GLY A 134 3.85 -2.96 8.63
C GLY A 134 4.85 -2.37 7.63
N THR A 135 5.70 -1.47 8.09
CA THR A 135 6.78 -0.84 7.31
C THR A 135 7.72 -1.87 6.67
N HIS A 136 7.98 -2.97 7.37
CA HIS A 136 8.86 -4.04 6.89
C HIS A 136 8.25 -4.91 5.77
N ASN A 137 6.95 -4.78 5.52
CA ASN A 137 6.21 -5.58 4.55
C ASN A 137 5.82 -4.81 3.28
N ILE A 138 6.34 -3.60 3.09
CA ILE A 138 6.04 -2.76 1.91
C ILE A 138 6.30 -3.52 0.61
N PHE A 139 7.39 -4.28 0.56
CA PHE A 139 7.75 -5.07 -0.61
C PHE A 139 6.74 -6.18 -0.97
N LYS A 140 5.92 -6.58 -0.03
CA LYS A 140 4.87 -7.58 -0.22
C LYS A 140 3.56 -7.00 -0.75
N LEU A 141 3.52 -5.72 -1.10
CA LEU A 141 2.28 -5.05 -1.49
C LEU A 141 1.54 -5.81 -2.62
N ALA A 142 2.25 -6.32 -3.62
CA ALA A 142 1.63 -7.08 -4.70
C ALA A 142 1.04 -8.41 -4.20
N GLU A 143 1.74 -9.12 -3.32
CA GLU A 143 1.25 -10.34 -2.65
C GLU A 143 0.00 -10.06 -1.82
N LEU A 144 0.00 -8.97 -1.04
CA LEU A 144 -1.12 -8.57 -0.20
C LEU A 144 -2.34 -8.16 -1.03
N LEU A 145 -2.13 -7.46 -2.13
CA LEU A 145 -3.18 -7.12 -3.09
C LEU A 145 -3.78 -8.39 -3.71
N LYS A 146 -2.93 -9.33 -4.12
CA LYS A 146 -3.39 -10.61 -4.67
C LYS A 146 -4.23 -11.37 -3.64
N ALA A 147 -3.75 -11.47 -2.41
CA ALA A 147 -4.49 -12.09 -1.32
C ALA A 147 -5.85 -11.42 -1.08
N ARG A 148 -5.92 -10.09 -1.17
CA ARG A 148 -7.17 -9.35 -1.02
C ARG A 148 -8.13 -9.56 -2.18
N VAL A 149 -7.63 -9.63 -3.39
CA VAL A 149 -8.43 -9.91 -4.60
C VAL A 149 -9.03 -11.32 -4.55
N ASP A 150 -8.25 -12.30 -4.08
CA ASP A 150 -8.67 -13.70 -3.98
C ASP A 150 -9.58 -13.96 -2.76
N SER A 151 -9.52 -13.12 -1.74
CA SER A 151 -10.33 -13.21 -0.53
C SER A 151 -11.31 -12.02 -0.41
N LYS A 152 -12.41 -12.22 0.31
CA LYS A 152 -13.38 -11.14 0.57
C LYS A 152 -13.15 -10.43 1.91
N GLY A 153 -12.14 -10.82 2.67
CA GLY A 153 -11.85 -10.31 4.01
C GLY A 153 -10.71 -9.29 4.04
N MET A 154 -10.58 -8.61 5.18
CA MET A 154 -9.44 -7.75 5.47
C MET A 154 -8.16 -8.59 5.57
N ILE A 155 -7.11 -8.17 4.90
CA ILE A 155 -5.77 -8.78 4.97
C ILE A 155 -4.94 -8.00 5.99
N VAL A 156 -4.36 -8.71 6.94
CA VAL A 156 -3.47 -8.14 7.96
C VAL A 156 -2.15 -8.91 7.94
N ASP A 157 -1.08 -8.24 7.57
CA ASP A 157 0.27 -8.82 7.56
C ASP A 157 1.26 -7.91 8.28
N ILE A 158 1.60 -8.29 9.51
CA ILE A 158 2.46 -7.51 10.38
C ILE A 158 3.56 -8.42 10.92
N TRP A 159 4.79 -8.13 10.53
CA TRP A 159 5.96 -8.80 11.07
C TRP A 159 6.31 -8.24 12.44
N LYS A 160 6.34 -9.10 13.43
CA LYS A 160 6.74 -8.76 14.81
C LYS A 160 8.26 -8.83 15.03
N ASN A 161 9.04 -9.39 14.10
CA ASN A 161 10.49 -9.58 14.24
C ASN A 161 11.28 -8.80 13.20
N THR A 162 12.17 -7.92 13.68
CA THR A 162 13.04 -7.02 12.90
C THR A 162 14.29 -7.66 12.31
N ASP A 163 14.50 -8.97 12.46
CA ASP A 163 15.78 -9.64 12.15
C ASP A 163 16.00 -9.98 10.67
N GLN A 164 15.06 -9.65 9.79
CA GLN A 164 15.22 -9.82 8.35
C GLN A 164 14.99 -8.49 7.62
N ILE A 165 16.04 -7.70 7.54
CA ILE A 165 16.07 -6.56 6.63
C ILE A 165 16.32 -7.12 5.22
N VAL A 166 15.30 -7.11 4.39
CA VAL A 166 15.43 -7.42 2.97
C VAL A 166 15.84 -6.14 2.25
N GLU A 167 17.16 -5.91 2.18
CA GLU A 167 17.73 -4.69 1.57
C GLU A 167 17.73 -4.71 0.03
N ASP A 168 17.65 -5.88 -0.59
CA ASP A 168 17.75 -6.06 -2.05
C ASP A 168 16.39 -6.20 -2.76
N LEU A 169 15.53 -5.20 -2.57
CA LEU A 169 14.27 -5.18 -3.29
C LEU A 169 14.29 -4.29 -4.52
N PRO A 170 13.41 -4.56 -5.49
CA PRO A 170 13.38 -3.92 -6.80
C PRO A 170 13.28 -2.39 -6.82
N SER A 171 13.29 -1.72 -5.68
CA SER A 171 13.33 -0.27 -5.59
C SER A 171 14.50 0.36 -6.36
N CYS A 172 15.65 -0.34 -6.48
CA CYS A 172 16.79 0.12 -7.29
C CYS A 172 16.57 0.01 -8.80
N LEU A 173 15.69 -0.87 -9.26
CA LEU A 173 15.41 -1.03 -10.70
C LEU A 173 14.28 -0.11 -11.19
N LEU A 174 13.47 0.43 -10.28
CA LEU A 174 12.38 1.36 -10.61
C LEU A 174 12.87 2.80 -10.82
N TYR A 175 14.09 3.13 -10.38
CA TYR A 175 14.70 4.47 -10.50
C TYR A 175 15.55 4.69 -11.78
N THR A 176 15.49 3.82 -12.76
CA THR A 176 16.23 3.99 -14.03
C THR A 176 15.52 4.91 -15.03
N SER A 177 14.31 5.36 -14.71
CA SER A 177 13.62 6.39 -15.49
C SER A 177 13.70 7.72 -14.72
N PRO A 178 14.30 8.79 -15.29
CA PRO A 178 14.33 10.08 -14.60
C PRO A 178 12.90 10.58 -14.43
N SER A 179 12.45 10.61 -13.19
CA SER A 179 11.21 11.29 -12.84
C SER A 179 11.34 12.79 -13.12
N PRO A 180 10.35 13.46 -13.74
CA PRO A 180 10.38 14.91 -13.93
C PRO A 180 10.56 15.71 -12.63
N ARG A 181 10.46 15.07 -11.48
CA ARG A 181 10.65 15.68 -10.14
C ARG A 181 12.11 15.74 -9.69
N ASP A 182 13.03 15.03 -10.35
CA ASP A 182 14.47 15.04 -10.04
C ASP A 182 15.23 16.15 -10.79
N CYS A 183 14.55 16.98 -11.55
CA CYS A 183 15.09 18.13 -12.24
C CYS A 183 14.77 19.44 -11.50
N SER A 184 15.40 19.62 -10.35
CA SER A 184 15.42 20.92 -9.67
C SER A 184 16.83 21.27 -9.21
#